data_250de88e1fcb2e7217f594b21dcc90d3
#
_entry.id   250de88e1fcb2e7217f594b21dcc90d3
#
_cell.length_a   1.000
_cell.length_b   1.000
_cell.length_c   1.000
_cell.angle_alpha   90.00
_cell.angle_beta   90.00
_cell.angle_gamma   90.00
#
_symmetry.space_group_name_H-M   'P 1'
#
loop_
_entity.id
_entity.type
_entity.pdbx_description
1 polymer ?
#
loop_
_entity_poly.entity_id
_entity_poly.type
_entity_poly.pdbx_seq_one_letter_code
_entity_poly.pdbx_strand_id
1 'polypeptide(L)'
;MMCILEPQSQIDESLHEPSSSSDARLVEAARRNDQAAYGELVLRYEQRLIRVIYRFVHSMEMAEDLAQETFLRVYDRLEQFDSSRRFGPWLFRIGVNLTLDYLRRKKRRGRWSLFTDRWKEKIPDPSLADPRKALDLQQEVHKVLQMIPEKYRTVLTLRDLENFSTSEIAAVLHRKEATIRWRLAEARHRFQYYWGKRHGTVLPENFTPSESSESEQ
;
A
#
# COMPACT_ATOMS: atom_id res chain seq x y z
N MET A 1 33.43 -31.66 -29.98
CA MET A 1 32.27 -32.17 -29.29
C MET A 1 32.43 -31.71 -27.82
N MET A 2 32.00 -30.49 -27.55
CA MET A 2 32.13 -29.87 -26.22
C MET A 2 30.75 -29.29 -25.87
N CYS A 3 30.04 -29.97 -24.94
CA CYS A 3 28.76 -29.51 -24.39
C CYS A 3 29.03 -28.34 -23.43
N ILE A 4 28.53 -27.19 -23.78
CA ILE A 4 28.46 -26.04 -22.88
C ILE A 4 27.19 -26.21 -22.06
N LEU A 5 27.35 -26.48 -20.77
CA LEU A 5 26.27 -26.49 -19.77
C LEU A 5 25.96 -25.03 -19.43
N GLU A 6 24.80 -24.57 -19.81
CA GLU A 6 24.22 -23.33 -19.29
C GLU A 6 23.78 -23.54 -17.83
N PRO A 7 24.10 -22.63 -16.90
CA PRO A 7 23.50 -22.67 -15.57
C PRO A 7 22.10 -22.03 -15.66
N GLN A 8 21.07 -22.85 -15.59
CA GLN A 8 19.71 -22.39 -15.31
C GLN A 8 19.68 -21.83 -13.88
N SER A 9 19.77 -20.52 -13.77
CA SER A 9 19.37 -19.82 -12.55
C SER A 9 17.85 -19.87 -12.43
N GLN A 10 17.33 -20.92 -11.82
CA GLN A 10 15.98 -20.92 -11.28
C GLN A 10 15.96 -19.87 -10.15
N ILE A 11 15.49 -18.67 -10.46
CA ILE A 11 15.06 -17.71 -9.43
C ILE A 11 13.81 -18.35 -8.83
N ASP A 12 13.94 -18.80 -7.60
CA ASP A 12 12.87 -19.36 -6.79
C ASP A 12 11.81 -18.27 -6.53
N GLU A 13 10.80 -18.23 -7.40
CA GLU A 13 9.66 -17.31 -7.36
C GLU A 13 8.59 -17.78 -6.35
N SER A 14 8.92 -18.75 -5.49
CA SER A 14 8.03 -19.36 -4.50
C SER A 14 7.95 -18.63 -3.16
N LEU A 15 8.59 -17.48 -3.04
CA LEU A 15 8.45 -16.63 -1.84
C LEU A 15 7.23 -15.72 -2.02
N HIS A 16 6.12 -16.08 -1.33
CA HIS A 16 5.10 -15.15 -0.83
C HIS A 16 3.65 -15.31 -1.31
N GLU A 17 3.11 -16.49 -1.05
CA GLU A 17 1.71 -16.48 -0.59
C GLU A 17 1.67 -17.28 0.72
N PRO A 18 1.51 -16.65 1.88
CA PRO A 18 1.17 -17.39 3.09
C PRO A 18 -0.13 -18.13 2.80
N SER A 19 -0.07 -19.46 2.80
CA SER A 19 -1.22 -20.29 2.43
C SER A 19 -2.38 -19.95 3.36
N SER A 20 -3.54 -19.57 2.81
CA SER A 20 -4.72 -19.18 3.58
C SER A 20 -5.13 -20.22 4.64
N SER A 21 -4.84 -21.50 4.39
CA SER A 21 -5.02 -22.60 5.35
C SER A 21 -4.08 -22.53 6.56
N SER A 22 -2.88 -21.95 6.41
CA SER A 22 -1.93 -21.76 7.50
C SER A 22 -2.36 -20.60 8.39
N ASP A 23 -2.81 -19.48 7.84
CA ASP A 23 -3.29 -18.33 8.61
C ASP A 23 -4.57 -18.66 9.38
N ALA A 24 -5.52 -19.39 8.79
CA ALA A 24 -6.74 -19.78 9.48
C ALA A 24 -6.46 -20.61 10.75
N ARG A 25 -5.47 -21.51 10.69
CA ARG A 25 -5.05 -22.30 11.87
C ARG A 25 -4.41 -21.42 12.95
N LEU A 26 -3.56 -20.48 12.55
CA LEU A 26 -2.92 -19.55 13.48
C LEU A 26 -3.95 -18.61 14.14
N VAL A 27 -4.90 -18.10 13.37
CA VAL A 27 -6.02 -17.30 13.90
C VAL A 27 -6.83 -18.08 14.93
N GLU A 28 -7.16 -19.33 14.63
CA GLU A 28 -7.95 -20.15 15.54
C GLU A 28 -7.18 -20.50 16.83
N ALA A 29 -5.86 -20.74 16.75
CA ALA A 29 -5.01 -20.91 17.91
C ALA A 29 -4.90 -19.62 18.74
N ALA A 30 -4.69 -18.48 18.07
CA ALA A 30 -4.60 -17.18 18.72
C ALA A 30 -5.90 -16.78 19.45
N ARG A 31 -7.08 -17.14 18.93
CA ARG A 31 -8.38 -17.00 19.62
C ARG A 31 -8.44 -17.77 20.93
N ARG A 32 -7.72 -18.89 21.01
CA ARG A 32 -7.60 -19.70 22.24
C ARG A 32 -6.49 -19.18 23.17
N ASN A 33 -6.10 -17.92 23.02
CA ASN A 33 -5.01 -17.27 23.76
C ASN A 33 -3.61 -17.88 23.52
N ASP A 34 -3.38 -18.55 22.40
CA ASP A 34 -2.03 -18.94 22.00
C ASP A 34 -1.27 -17.72 21.46
N GLN A 35 -0.47 -17.13 22.34
CA GLN A 35 0.35 -15.95 22.01
C GLN A 35 1.43 -16.26 20.96
N ALA A 36 1.94 -17.49 20.92
CA ALA A 36 2.93 -17.88 19.92
C ALA A 36 2.33 -17.91 18.52
N ALA A 37 1.09 -18.41 18.37
CA ALA A 37 0.37 -18.38 17.11
C ALA A 37 0.08 -16.96 16.64
N TYR A 38 -0.26 -16.04 17.56
CA TYR A 38 -0.40 -14.63 17.19
C TYR A 38 0.92 -13.99 16.80
N GLY A 39 2.01 -14.27 17.53
CA GLY A 39 3.35 -13.82 17.19
C GLY A 39 3.79 -14.25 15.80
N GLU A 40 3.45 -15.46 15.37
CA GLU A 40 3.73 -15.95 14.01
C GLU A 40 2.95 -15.15 12.94
N LEU A 41 1.68 -14.78 13.20
CA LEU A 41 0.91 -13.90 12.32
C LEU A 41 1.57 -12.52 12.22
N VAL A 42 2.03 -11.94 13.34
CA VAL A 42 2.74 -10.67 13.35
C VAL A 42 3.99 -10.76 12.48
N LEU A 43 4.86 -11.75 12.70
CA LEU A 43 6.10 -11.93 11.93
C LEU A 43 5.85 -12.04 10.42
N ARG A 44 4.78 -12.72 9.99
CA ARG A 44 4.43 -12.85 8.57
C ARG A 44 4.04 -11.55 7.91
N TYR A 45 3.34 -10.69 8.61
CA TYR A 45 2.68 -9.53 8.01
C TYR A 45 3.35 -8.20 8.35
N GLU A 46 4.17 -8.14 9.42
CA GLU A 46 4.73 -6.90 9.95
C GLU A 46 5.49 -6.11 8.89
N GLN A 47 6.48 -6.71 8.25
CA GLN A 47 7.31 -6.02 7.27
C GLN A 47 6.52 -5.48 6.07
N ARG A 48 5.56 -6.28 5.59
CA ARG A 48 4.69 -5.85 4.50
C ARG A 48 3.73 -4.74 4.95
N LEU A 49 3.20 -4.82 6.16
CA LEU A 49 2.31 -3.81 6.72
C LEU A 49 3.03 -2.48 6.90
N ILE A 50 4.22 -2.49 7.52
CA ILE A 50 5.07 -1.30 7.69
C ILE A 50 5.36 -0.66 6.34
N ARG A 51 5.77 -1.44 5.33
CA ARG A 51 6.03 -0.96 3.97
C ARG A 51 4.81 -0.30 3.34
N VAL A 52 3.63 -0.95 3.42
CA VAL A 52 2.37 -0.38 2.92
C VAL A 52 2.06 0.94 3.60
N ILE A 53 2.13 1.00 4.94
CA ILE A 53 1.85 2.22 5.71
C ILE A 53 2.86 3.31 5.36
N TYR A 54 4.14 2.97 5.26
CA TYR A 54 5.20 3.90 4.89
C TYR A 54 4.93 4.60 3.55
N ARG A 55 4.36 3.91 2.55
CA ARG A 55 3.97 4.53 1.25
C ARG A 55 2.99 5.68 1.42
N PHE A 56 2.26 5.71 2.52
CA PHE A 56 1.29 6.78 2.81
C PHE A 56 1.86 7.87 3.71
N VAL A 57 2.60 7.49 4.76
CA VAL A 57 3.03 8.44 5.82
C VAL A 57 4.42 9.00 5.59
N HIS A 58 5.31 8.28 4.87
CA HIS A 58 6.68 8.62 4.53
C HIS A 58 7.58 8.93 5.75
N SER A 59 7.27 8.35 6.90
CA SER A 59 8.08 8.35 8.12
C SER A 59 8.12 6.93 8.63
N MET A 60 9.32 6.39 8.83
CA MET A 60 9.49 5.00 9.30
C MET A 60 8.96 4.85 10.71
N GLU A 61 9.31 5.76 11.61
CA GLU A 61 8.80 5.81 12.97
C GLU A 61 7.27 5.76 13.00
N MET A 62 6.61 6.63 12.23
CA MET A 62 5.15 6.64 12.17
C MET A 62 4.56 5.39 11.51
N ALA A 63 5.28 4.78 10.54
CA ALA A 63 4.82 3.55 9.92
C ALA A 63 4.87 2.38 10.89
N GLU A 64 5.91 2.31 11.71
CA GLU A 64 6.07 1.32 12.79
C GLU A 64 5.00 1.51 13.86
N ASP A 65 4.77 2.75 14.33
CA ASP A 65 3.72 3.06 15.32
C ASP A 65 2.33 2.64 14.84
N LEU A 66 1.98 2.98 13.59
CA LEU A 66 0.70 2.61 13.00
C LEU A 66 0.56 1.12 12.74
N ALA A 67 1.68 0.43 12.44
CA ALA A 67 1.68 -1.01 12.30
C ALA A 67 1.44 -1.70 13.65
N GLN A 68 2.12 -1.27 14.70
CA GLN A 68 1.89 -1.77 16.07
C GLN A 68 0.44 -1.55 16.51
N GLU A 69 -0.08 -0.33 16.35
CA GLU A 69 -1.47 -0.01 16.65
C GLU A 69 -2.44 -0.88 15.83
N THR A 70 -2.09 -1.19 14.57
CA THR A 70 -2.88 -2.08 13.73
C THR A 70 -2.92 -3.49 14.32
N PHE A 71 -1.79 -4.05 14.73
CA PHE A 71 -1.75 -5.39 15.32
C PHE A 71 -2.50 -5.44 16.67
N LEU A 72 -2.41 -4.42 17.50
CA LEU A 72 -3.21 -4.35 18.73
C LEU A 72 -4.71 -4.39 18.41
N ARG A 73 -5.17 -3.60 17.43
CA ARG A 73 -6.58 -3.61 17.02
C ARG A 73 -7.02 -4.92 16.36
N VAL A 74 -6.11 -5.58 15.66
CA VAL A 74 -6.34 -6.92 15.09
C VAL A 74 -6.53 -7.92 16.21
N TYR A 75 -5.68 -7.89 17.22
CA TYR A 75 -5.77 -8.78 18.38
C TYR A 75 -7.11 -8.60 19.12
N ASP A 76 -7.47 -7.37 19.43
CA ASP A 76 -8.74 -7.04 20.13
C ASP A 76 -9.98 -7.44 19.33
N ARG A 77 -9.88 -7.54 18.00
CA ARG A 77 -11.00 -7.90 17.12
C ARG A 77 -10.89 -9.29 16.52
N LEU A 78 -9.95 -10.10 16.99
CA LEU A 78 -9.67 -11.41 16.40
C LEU A 78 -10.89 -12.33 16.48
N GLU A 79 -11.69 -12.24 17.54
CA GLU A 79 -12.96 -12.96 17.70
C GLU A 79 -14.01 -12.57 16.64
N GLN A 80 -13.95 -11.34 16.11
CA GLN A 80 -14.89 -10.84 15.10
C GLN A 80 -14.46 -11.19 13.67
N PHE A 81 -13.27 -11.77 13.51
CA PHE A 81 -12.77 -12.14 12.18
C PHE A 81 -13.51 -13.35 11.65
N ASP A 82 -14.03 -13.25 10.44
CA ASP A 82 -14.69 -14.36 9.73
C ASP A 82 -13.62 -15.28 9.13
N SER A 83 -13.44 -16.46 9.71
CA SER A 83 -12.44 -17.45 9.29
C SER A 83 -12.68 -18.02 7.88
N SER A 84 -13.83 -17.77 7.27
CA SER A 84 -14.08 -18.09 5.86
C SER A 84 -13.36 -17.14 4.91
N ARG A 85 -12.82 -16.03 5.40
CA ARG A 85 -12.12 -15.00 4.62
C ARG A 85 -10.62 -15.10 4.81
N ARG A 86 -9.86 -14.50 3.88
CA ARG A 86 -8.40 -14.41 3.99
C ARG A 86 -8.01 -13.38 5.05
N PHE A 87 -7.08 -13.77 5.95
CA PHE A 87 -6.62 -12.92 7.05
C PHE A 87 -5.89 -11.66 6.56
N GLY A 88 -4.98 -11.79 5.58
CA GLY A 88 -4.20 -10.68 5.07
C GLY A 88 -5.06 -9.47 4.65
N PRO A 89 -6.02 -9.60 3.73
CA PRO A 89 -6.90 -8.48 3.35
C PRO A 89 -7.64 -7.85 4.52
N TRP A 90 -8.04 -8.62 5.53
CA TRP A 90 -8.69 -8.11 6.73
C TRP A 90 -7.73 -7.28 7.60
N LEU A 91 -6.50 -7.77 7.83
CA LEU A 91 -5.43 -7.05 8.51
C LEU A 91 -5.12 -5.72 7.80
N PHE A 92 -4.85 -5.79 6.49
CA PHE A 92 -4.53 -4.60 5.70
C PHE A 92 -5.68 -3.58 5.67
N ARG A 93 -6.92 -4.03 5.70
CA ARG A 93 -8.09 -3.14 5.85
C ARG A 93 -8.00 -2.32 7.12
N ILE A 94 -7.67 -2.93 8.25
CA ILE A 94 -7.52 -2.23 9.54
C ILE A 94 -6.37 -1.22 9.45
N GLY A 95 -5.20 -1.64 8.96
CA GLY A 95 -4.00 -0.80 8.86
C GLY A 95 -4.16 0.37 7.88
N VAL A 96 -4.68 0.12 6.69
CA VAL A 96 -4.91 1.17 5.68
C VAL A 96 -5.94 2.20 6.18
N ASN A 97 -7.05 1.75 6.79
CA ASN A 97 -8.04 2.68 7.34
C ASN A 97 -7.45 3.54 8.47
N LEU A 98 -6.70 2.92 9.39
CA LEU A 98 -6.01 3.64 10.46
C LEU A 98 -5.05 4.70 9.90
N THR A 99 -4.30 4.33 8.88
CA THR A 99 -3.35 5.23 8.19
C THR A 99 -4.06 6.40 7.52
N LEU A 100 -5.14 6.15 6.78
CA LEU A 100 -5.92 7.20 6.12
C LEU A 100 -6.58 8.13 7.16
N ASP A 101 -7.09 7.60 8.27
CA ASP A 101 -7.65 8.40 9.36
C ASP A 101 -6.59 9.25 10.06
N TYR A 102 -5.39 8.73 10.24
CA TYR A 102 -4.25 9.50 10.72
C TYR A 102 -3.93 10.68 9.78
N LEU A 103 -3.82 10.43 8.48
CA LEU A 103 -3.54 11.46 7.48
C LEU A 103 -4.64 12.53 7.41
N ARG A 104 -5.91 12.14 7.50
CA ARG A 104 -7.04 13.09 7.55
C ARG A 104 -7.00 13.95 8.79
N ARG A 105 -6.65 13.37 9.95
CA ARG A 105 -6.46 14.12 11.21
C ARG A 105 -5.26 15.06 11.11
N LYS A 106 -4.12 14.60 10.59
CA LYS A 106 -2.92 15.41 10.35
C LYS A 106 -3.23 16.59 9.42
N LYS A 107 -3.93 16.35 8.30
CA LYS A 107 -4.35 17.40 7.36
C LYS A 107 -5.29 18.44 8.01
N ARG A 108 -6.22 18.02 8.85
CA ARG A 108 -7.11 18.94 9.58
C ARG A 108 -6.34 19.81 10.57
N ARG A 109 -5.40 19.21 11.32
CA ARG A 109 -4.51 19.96 12.25
C ARG A 109 -3.54 20.88 11.51
N GLY A 110 -2.96 20.44 10.39
CA GLY A 110 -2.00 21.19 9.58
C GLY A 110 -2.61 22.40 8.86
N ARG A 111 -3.94 22.50 8.73
CA ARG A 111 -4.62 23.74 8.28
C ARG A 111 -4.45 24.89 9.26
N TRP A 112 -4.03 24.61 10.50
CA TRP A 112 -3.72 25.61 11.53
C TRP A 112 -2.20 25.86 11.68
N SER A 113 -1.36 25.04 11.02
CA SER A 113 0.10 25.19 11.05
C SER A 113 0.62 25.30 9.63
N LEU A 114 0.75 26.52 9.15
CA LEU A 114 1.31 26.87 7.84
C LEU A 114 2.83 26.85 7.84
N PHE A 115 3.51 25.90 8.46
CA PHE A 115 4.98 25.79 8.29
C PHE A 115 5.53 24.41 8.68
N THR A 116 6.38 23.90 7.81
CA THR A 116 7.36 22.82 7.99
C THR A 116 6.87 21.38 7.89
N ASP A 117 6.68 20.88 6.66
CA ASP A 117 6.98 19.47 6.39
C ASP A 117 8.36 19.38 5.72
N ARG A 118 9.37 19.20 6.53
CA ARG A 118 10.74 18.91 6.13
C ARG A 118 10.84 17.42 5.82
N TRP A 119 10.80 17.09 4.55
CA TRP A 119 11.06 15.75 4.04
C TRP A 119 12.50 15.34 4.32
N LYS A 120 12.70 14.47 5.29
CA LYS A 120 13.98 13.78 5.51
C LYS A 120 13.68 12.41 6.06
N GLU A 121 13.55 11.43 5.17
CA GLU A 121 14.10 10.10 5.41
C GLU A 121 14.03 9.28 4.13
N LYS A 122 15.16 8.68 3.78
CA LYS A 122 15.38 7.95 2.53
C LYS A 122 15.35 6.47 2.84
N ILE A 123 14.44 5.72 2.24
CA ILE A 123 14.68 4.28 2.04
C ILE A 123 15.33 4.13 0.66
N PRO A 124 16.57 3.66 0.57
CA PRO A 124 17.18 3.33 -0.71
C PRO A 124 16.49 2.09 -1.29
N ASP A 125 16.04 2.19 -2.55
CA ASP A 125 15.71 1.01 -3.34
C ASP A 125 17.02 0.49 -3.96
N PRO A 126 17.49 -0.71 -3.59
CA PRO A 126 18.79 -1.22 -4.03
C PRO A 126 18.84 -1.64 -5.49
N SER A 127 17.76 -1.55 -6.25
CA SER A 127 17.66 -2.13 -7.60
C SER A 127 18.03 -1.19 -8.75
N LEU A 128 18.45 0.07 -8.51
CA LEU A 128 18.72 1.05 -9.55
C LEU A 128 20.22 1.38 -9.67
N ALA A 129 20.74 1.38 -10.89
CA ALA A 129 22.15 1.54 -11.22
C ALA A 129 22.78 2.92 -10.83
N ASP A 130 21.96 3.91 -10.48
CA ASP A 130 22.39 5.23 -9.96
C ASP A 130 21.47 5.65 -8.79
N PRO A 131 21.95 5.56 -7.55
CA PRO A 131 21.14 5.86 -6.37
C PRO A 131 20.58 7.30 -6.31
N ARG A 132 21.27 8.27 -6.93
CA ARG A 132 20.82 9.67 -6.95
C ARG A 132 19.65 9.86 -7.89
N LYS A 133 19.74 9.32 -9.12
CA LYS A 133 18.65 9.39 -10.11
C LYS A 133 17.41 8.64 -9.64
N ALA A 134 17.61 7.49 -8.99
CA ALA A 134 16.54 6.74 -8.37
C ALA A 134 15.78 7.55 -7.32
N LEU A 135 16.53 8.24 -6.48
CA LEU A 135 15.97 9.06 -5.41
C LEU A 135 15.21 10.26 -5.97
N ASP A 136 15.76 10.92 -6.99
CA ASP A 136 15.10 12.05 -7.66
C ASP A 136 13.79 11.58 -8.32
N LEU A 137 13.81 10.42 -9.00
CA LEU A 137 12.62 9.83 -9.60
C LEU A 137 11.56 9.48 -8.55
N GLN A 138 11.96 8.87 -7.43
CA GLN A 138 11.02 8.55 -6.34
C GLN A 138 10.38 9.81 -5.77
N GLN A 139 11.14 10.87 -5.59
CA GLN A 139 10.62 12.16 -5.13
C GLN A 139 9.62 12.76 -6.11
N GLU A 140 9.91 12.70 -7.42
CA GLU A 140 9.01 13.21 -8.45
C GLU A 140 7.72 12.39 -8.55
N VAL A 141 7.81 11.06 -8.53
CA VAL A 141 6.63 10.17 -8.45
C VAL A 141 5.77 10.54 -7.24
N HIS A 142 6.43 10.74 -6.08
CA HIS A 142 5.72 11.12 -4.87
C HIS A 142 5.00 12.47 -5.00
N LYS A 143 5.66 13.50 -5.53
CA LYS A 143 5.04 14.82 -5.77
C LYS A 143 3.81 14.71 -6.67
N VAL A 144 3.89 13.90 -7.73
CA VAL A 144 2.75 13.65 -8.62
C VAL A 144 1.62 12.92 -7.90
N LEU A 145 1.95 11.89 -7.10
CA LEU A 145 0.95 11.18 -6.30
C LEU A 145 0.20 12.09 -5.32
N GLN A 146 0.87 13.09 -4.74
CA GLN A 146 0.25 14.08 -3.85
C GLN A 146 -0.82 14.95 -4.53
N MET A 147 -0.69 15.16 -5.85
CA MET A 147 -1.66 15.92 -6.64
C MET A 147 -2.94 15.12 -6.94
N ILE A 148 -2.89 13.79 -6.77
CA ILE A 148 -4.03 12.90 -7.05
C ILE A 148 -4.94 12.85 -5.80
N PRO A 149 -6.28 12.98 -5.93
CA PRO A 149 -7.19 12.83 -4.81
C PRO A 149 -7.03 11.50 -4.07
N GLU A 150 -7.17 11.51 -2.74
CA GLU A 150 -6.89 10.39 -1.84
C GLU A 150 -7.49 9.05 -2.32
N LYS A 151 -8.76 9.06 -2.74
CA LYS A 151 -9.48 7.84 -3.19
C LYS A 151 -8.84 7.14 -4.39
N TYR A 152 -8.21 7.89 -5.30
CA TYR A 152 -7.51 7.37 -6.48
C TYR A 152 -6.07 7.03 -6.14
N ARG A 153 -5.37 7.90 -5.40
CA ARG A 153 -4.00 7.67 -4.95
C ARG A 153 -3.89 6.37 -4.14
N THR A 154 -4.81 6.12 -3.22
CA THR A 154 -4.84 4.90 -2.41
C THR A 154 -4.89 3.64 -3.28
N VAL A 155 -5.76 3.58 -4.27
CA VAL A 155 -5.88 2.42 -5.17
C VAL A 155 -4.61 2.23 -5.99
N LEU A 156 -4.04 3.32 -6.51
CA LEU A 156 -2.81 3.29 -7.29
C LEU A 156 -1.62 2.79 -6.45
N THR A 157 -1.47 3.30 -5.23
CA THR A 157 -0.42 2.87 -4.30
C THR A 157 -0.52 1.39 -3.99
N LEU A 158 -1.70 0.91 -3.62
CA LEU A 158 -1.89 -0.51 -3.30
C LEU A 158 -1.66 -1.41 -4.51
N ARG A 159 -2.08 -1.01 -5.72
CA ARG A 159 -1.94 -1.82 -6.93
C ARG A 159 -0.54 -1.79 -7.51
N ASP A 160 -0.03 -0.60 -7.80
CA ASP A 160 1.15 -0.42 -8.65
C ASP A 160 2.46 -0.33 -7.83
N LEU A 161 2.40 0.01 -6.54
CA LEU A 161 3.56 0.04 -5.66
C LEU A 161 3.64 -1.18 -4.72
N GLU A 162 2.50 -1.75 -4.31
CA GLU A 162 2.47 -2.85 -3.34
C GLU A 162 1.90 -4.16 -3.91
N ASN A 163 1.62 -4.19 -5.21
CA ASN A 163 1.22 -5.39 -5.97
C ASN A 163 -0.02 -6.13 -5.44
N PHE A 164 -0.96 -5.42 -4.77
CA PHE A 164 -2.23 -6.03 -4.40
C PHE A 164 -3.08 -6.30 -5.66
N SER A 165 -3.77 -7.42 -5.70
CA SER A 165 -4.78 -7.69 -6.74
C SER A 165 -5.98 -6.76 -6.60
N THR A 166 -6.77 -6.57 -7.66
CA THR A 166 -7.99 -5.74 -7.59
C THR A 166 -9.02 -6.29 -6.61
N SER A 167 -9.09 -7.61 -6.46
CA SER A 167 -9.95 -8.29 -5.49
C SER A 167 -9.50 -8.05 -4.05
N GLU A 168 -8.19 -8.09 -3.78
CA GLU A 168 -7.65 -7.77 -2.45
C GLU A 168 -7.88 -6.30 -2.09
N ILE A 169 -7.64 -5.37 -3.03
CA ILE A 169 -7.92 -3.95 -2.81
C ILE A 169 -9.42 -3.72 -2.54
N ALA A 170 -10.30 -4.44 -3.24
CA ALA A 170 -11.74 -4.40 -3.01
C ALA A 170 -12.09 -4.83 -1.57
N ALA A 171 -11.48 -5.91 -1.09
CA ALA A 171 -11.62 -6.38 0.29
C ALA A 171 -11.04 -5.39 1.31
N VAL A 172 -9.82 -4.86 1.07
CA VAL A 172 -9.14 -3.88 1.93
C VAL A 172 -9.97 -2.59 2.05
N LEU A 173 -10.46 -2.05 0.95
CA LEU A 173 -11.20 -0.78 0.92
C LEU A 173 -12.71 -0.95 1.13
N HIS A 174 -13.19 -2.18 1.27
CA HIS A 174 -14.60 -2.52 1.39
C HIS A 174 -15.45 -1.90 0.27
N ARG A 175 -15.05 -2.18 -0.97
CA ARG A 175 -15.69 -1.69 -2.19
C ARG A 175 -15.88 -2.85 -3.18
N LYS A 176 -16.78 -2.65 -4.18
CA LYS A 176 -16.92 -3.60 -5.28
C LYS A 176 -15.66 -3.57 -6.16
N GLU A 177 -15.25 -4.73 -6.66
CA GLU A 177 -14.05 -4.83 -7.52
C GLU A 177 -14.17 -3.98 -8.79
N ALA A 178 -15.38 -3.88 -9.37
CA ALA A 178 -15.63 -2.99 -10.50
C ALA A 178 -15.32 -1.53 -10.18
N THR A 179 -15.65 -1.07 -8.95
CA THR A 179 -15.30 0.27 -8.47
C THR A 179 -13.78 0.46 -8.36
N ILE A 180 -13.06 -0.58 -7.91
CA ILE A 180 -11.60 -0.53 -7.82
C ILE A 180 -10.97 -0.44 -9.22
N ARG A 181 -11.43 -1.25 -10.16
CA ARG A 181 -10.94 -1.21 -11.56
C ARG A 181 -11.15 0.18 -12.18
N TRP A 182 -12.33 0.75 -12.00
CA TRP A 182 -12.62 2.10 -12.50
C TRP A 182 -11.72 3.15 -11.81
N ARG A 183 -11.60 3.12 -10.47
CA ARG A 183 -10.72 4.04 -9.74
C ARG A 183 -9.26 3.91 -10.16
N LEU A 184 -8.80 2.70 -10.47
CA LEU A 184 -7.44 2.45 -10.91
C LEU A 184 -7.19 3.04 -12.30
N ALA A 185 -8.11 2.86 -13.24
CA ALA A 185 -8.04 3.48 -14.56
C ALA A 185 -7.97 5.01 -14.45
N GLU A 186 -8.86 5.61 -13.68
CA GLU A 186 -8.88 7.06 -13.43
C GLU A 186 -7.61 7.54 -12.69
N ALA A 187 -7.10 6.76 -11.73
CA ALA A 187 -5.88 7.09 -11.01
C ALA A 187 -4.66 7.14 -11.92
N ARG A 188 -4.52 6.16 -12.82
CA ARG A 188 -3.45 6.11 -13.82
C ARG A 188 -3.55 7.25 -14.82
N HIS A 189 -4.77 7.56 -15.26
CA HIS A 189 -5.04 8.70 -16.14
C HIS A 189 -4.60 10.03 -15.48
N ARG A 190 -4.98 10.24 -14.21
CA ARG A 190 -4.57 11.42 -13.43
C ARG A 190 -3.07 11.47 -13.23
N PHE A 191 -2.43 10.33 -12.95
CA PHE A 191 -0.98 10.26 -12.79
C PHE A 191 -0.27 10.69 -14.09
N GLN A 192 -0.69 10.14 -15.24
CA GLN A 192 -0.13 10.51 -16.55
C GLN A 192 -0.31 12.00 -16.84
N TYR A 193 -1.48 12.55 -16.55
CA TYR A 193 -1.76 13.97 -16.73
C TYR A 193 -0.83 14.86 -15.91
N TYR A 194 -0.73 14.64 -14.59
CA TYR A 194 0.13 15.45 -13.73
C TYR A 194 1.61 15.24 -14.01
N TRP A 195 2.01 14.02 -14.37
CA TRP A 195 3.37 13.70 -14.79
C TRP A 195 3.75 14.47 -16.06
N GLY A 196 2.93 14.39 -17.10
CA GLY A 196 3.16 15.09 -18.37
C GLY A 196 3.22 16.62 -18.18
N LYS A 197 2.31 17.18 -17.37
CA LYS A 197 2.32 18.61 -17.05
C LYS A 197 3.63 19.06 -16.34
N ARG A 198 4.21 18.21 -15.51
CA ARG A 198 5.48 18.53 -14.82
C ARG A 198 6.72 18.38 -15.70
N HIS A 199 6.71 17.43 -16.61
CA HIS A 199 7.87 17.06 -17.41
C HIS A 199 7.79 17.57 -18.87
N GLY A 200 6.81 18.40 -19.19
CA GLY A 200 6.67 19.00 -20.52
C GLY A 200 6.33 17.99 -21.63
N THR A 201 5.78 16.82 -21.27
CA THR A 201 5.36 15.83 -22.25
C THR A 201 4.04 16.29 -22.88
N VAL A 202 3.97 16.34 -24.21
CA VAL A 202 2.76 16.70 -24.93
C VAL A 202 1.65 15.67 -24.63
N LEU A 203 0.63 16.09 -23.92
CA LEU A 203 -0.55 15.27 -23.65
C LEU A 203 -1.56 15.46 -24.79
N PRO A 204 -2.34 14.43 -25.18
CA PRO A 204 -3.43 14.60 -26.13
C PRO A 204 -4.39 15.70 -25.68
N GLU A 205 -4.89 16.54 -26.62
CA GLU A 205 -5.73 17.70 -26.31
C GLU A 205 -7.00 17.38 -25.48
N ASN A 206 -7.47 16.15 -25.52
CA ASN A 206 -8.65 15.67 -24.76
C ASN A 206 -8.28 15.02 -23.41
N PHE A 207 -7.05 15.21 -22.93
CA PHE A 207 -6.53 14.55 -21.73
C PHE A 207 -6.78 15.42 -20.47
N THR A 208 -8.04 15.64 -20.13
CA THR A 208 -8.41 16.29 -18.86
C THR A 208 -9.00 15.26 -17.89
N PRO A 209 -8.52 15.20 -16.63
CA PRO A 209 -9.17 14.38 -15.62
C PRO A 209 -10.62 14.84 -15.42
N SER A 210 -11.57 13.91 -15.42
CA SER A 210 -12.95 14.24 -15.12
C SER A 210 -13.02 14.92 -13.75
N GLU A 211 -13.55 16.14 -13.68
CA GLU A 211 -13.95 16.75 -12.41
C GLU A 211 -15.10 15.89 -11.87
N SER A 212 -14.73 14.97 -10.95
CA SER A 212 -15.72 14.13 -10.32
C SER A 212 -16.66 15.00 -9.50
N SER A 213 -17.90 15.10 -9.92
CA SER A 213 -19.01 15.49 -9.05
C SER A 213 -18.88 14.67 -7.74
N GLU A 214 -18.56 15.36 -6.66
CA GLU A 214 -18.67 14.84 -5.31
C GLU A 214 -20.17 14.71 -5.00
N SER A 215 -20.72 13.56 -5.29
CA SER A 215 -21.96 13.10 -4.67
C SER A 215 -21.64 11.77 -4.02
N GLU A 216 -21.38 11.87 -2.72
CA GLU A 216 -21.39 10.75 -1.79
C GLU A 216 -22.76 10.05 -1.85
N GLN A 217 -22.73 8.76 -2.10
CA GLN A 217 -23.69 7.79 -1.56
C GLN A 217 -22.94 6.56 -1.09
#